data_bc803ed19f490747af539aebdf7c5dd4
#
_entry.id   bc803ed19f490747af539aebdf7c5dd4
#
_cell.length_a   1.000
_cell.length_b   1.000
_cell.length_c   1.000
_cell.angle_alpha   90.00
_cell.angle_beta   90.00
_cell.angle_gamma   90.00
#
_symmetry.space_group_name_H-M   'P 1'
#
loop_
_entity.id
_entity.type
_entity.pdbx_description
1 polymer ?
#
loop_
_entity_poly.entity_id
_entity_poly.type
_entity_poly.pdbx_seq_one_letter_code
_entity_poly.pdbx_strand_id
1 'polypeptide(L)'
;LVNTTASTLNLGTGGYHYIMANFNSPTSQKLPGYGHGMKLKYTPNQINILFAEEQDSLLHEKFNEKLDLKRKLIFIGELHSMIVPLCAHIKFRSENKKKIACIITDHGALPVWFSKNIRLLKSKGLLDTVISIGNAFGGDYECVNIYTALQLATNILNMDASIISMGPGIMGTGTSFGFSGLELGFYLDFCHSKSAQALFVPRISFKDVRSRHYGISHHFINMFKELVIRPVPIVLPYMDSKKNYYVLKQLRESGILSKHPIAIRNGRTIICSLTRYGLNPTTMGRGIDDDPEFFYAAGAVVDYALMQNSK
;
A
#
# COMPACT_ATOMS: atom_id res chain seq x y z
N LEU A 1 2.59 -24.29 20.99
CA LEU A 1 3.05 -24.57 19.62
C LEU A 1 2.96 -23.30 18.79
N VAL A 2 4.05 -22.91 18.16
CA VAL A 2 4.11 -21.70 17.32
C VAL A 2 4.68 -22.05 15.94
N ASN A 3 4.38 -21.23 14.94
CA ASN A 3 5.00 -21.33 13.62
C ASN A 3 6.43 -20.77 13.69
N THR A 4 7.41 -21.58 13.35
CA THR A 4 8.85 -21.25 13.39
C THR A 4 9.49 -21.12 12.01
N THR A 5 8.70 -20.93 10.94
CA THR A 5 9.27 -20.76 9.60
C THR A 5 10.14 -19.51 9.51
N ALA A 6 11.23 -19.58 8.76
CA ALA A 6 12.18 -18.48 8.58
C ALA A 6 11.54 -17.20 8.06
N SER A 7 10.48 -17.31 7.26
CA SER A 7 9.72 -16.17 6.73
C SER A 7 9.01 -15.38 7.82
N THR A 8 8.53 -16.01 8.89
CA THR A 8 7.90 -15.29 10.00
C THR A 8 8.94 -14.58 10.88
N LEU A 9 10.18 -15.09 10.93
CA LEU A 9 11.28 -14.49 11.70
C LEU A 9 11.88 -13.26 11.02
N ASN A 10 12.01 -13.29 9.69
CA ASN A 10 12.85 -12.34 8.95
C ASN A 10 12.07 -11.31 8.15
N LEU A 11 10.78 -11.50 7.89
CA LEU A 11 10.01 -10.67 6.98
C LEU A 11 8.95 -9.83 7.70
N GLY A 12 9.34 -8.67 8.22
CA GLY A 12 8.40 -7.62 8.59
C GLY A 12 7.50 -7.87 9.80
N THR A 13 7.55 -9.06 10.42
CA THR A 13 6.74 -9.40 11.60
C THR A 13 7.32 -8.85 12.90
N GLY A 14 8.62 -8.51 12.92
CA GLY A 14 9.32 -8.07 14.13
C GLY A 14 9.52 -9.20 15.15
N GLY A 15 9.59 -10.46 14.70
CA GLY A 15 9.82 -11.63 15.54
C GLY A 15 8.57 -12.24 16.17
N TYR A 16 7.38 -11.79 15.79
CA TYR A 16 6.12 -12.41 16.24
C TYR A 16 5.83 -13.71 15.52
N HIS A 17 5.24 -14.66 16.24
CA HIS A 17 4.81 -15.95 15.74
C HIS A 17 3.32 -16.16 16.00
N TYR A 18 2.67 -16.91 15.13
CA TYR A 18 1.34 -17.42 15.41
C TYR A 18 1.39 -18.52 16.48
N ILE A 19 0.57 -18.38 17.51
CA ILE A 19 0.32 -19.48 18.46
C ILE A 19 -0.64 -20.45 17.77
N MET A 20 -0.16 -21.67 17.55
CA MET A 20 -0.95 -22.73 16.91
C MET A 20 -1.76 -23.54 17.91
N ALA A 21 -1.20 -23.80 19.08
CA ALA A 21 -1.85 -24.51 20.18
C ALA A 21 -1.17 -24.23 21.52
N ASN A 22 -1.95 -24.22 22.60
CA ASN A 22 -1.45 -24.16 23.96
C ASN A 22 -1.75 -25.50 24.66
N PHE A 23 -0.71 -26.29 24.87
CA PHE A 23 -0.86 -27.59 25.52
C PHE A 23 -1.00 -27.51 27.03
N ASN A 24 -0.59 -26.41 27.65
CA ASN A 24 -0.64 -26.22 29.11
C ASN A 24 -2.02 -25.73 29.57
N SER A 25 -2.84 -25.20 28.70
CA SER A 25 -4.18 -24.72 29.00
C SER A 25 -5.08 -25.01 27.80
N PRO A 26 -5.57 -26.25 27.64
CA PRO A 26 -6.52 -26.56 26.61
C PRO A 26 -7.82 -25.83 26.89
N THR A 27 -8.13 -24.85 26.07
CA THR A 27 -9.38 -24.10 26.13
C THR A 27 -10.24 -24.44 24.93
N SER A 28 -11.55 -24.59 25.12
CA SER A 28 -12.47 -24.61 23.98
C SER A 28 -12.38 -23.24 23.29
N GLN A 29 -11.92 -23.21 22.07
CA GLN A 29 -11.89 -21.98 21.29
C GLN A 29 -13.33 -21.63 20.88
N LYS A 30 -13.92 -20.64 21.55
CA LYS A 30 -15.04 -19.92 20.95
C LYS A 30 -14.46 -19.10 19.81
N LEU A 31 -15.12 -19.08 18.64
CA LEU A 31 -14.74 -18.20 17.54
C LEU A 31 -14.71 -16.76 18.07
N PRO A 32 -13.55 -16.09 18.10
CA PRO A 32 -13.50 -14.73 18.62
C PRO A 32 -14.18 -13.76 17.65
N GLY A 33 -14.72 -12.67 18.18
CA GLY A 33 -15.35 -11.62 17.40
C GLY A 33 -16.86 -11.82 17.18
N TYR A 34 -17.47 -10.84 16.55
CA TYR A 34 -18.88 -10.82 16.16
C TYR A 34 -19.01 -10.17 14.79
N GLY A 35 -20.17 -10.30 14.12
CA GLY A 35 -20.39 -9.88 12.75
C GLY A 35 -20.44 -11.07 11.79
N HIS A 36 -20.76 -10.80 10.54
CA HIS A 36 -20.94 -11.82 9.51
C HIS A 36 -19.64 -12.13 8.73
N GLY A 37 -18.65 -11.24 8.82
CA GLY A 37 -17.36 -11.44 8.18
C GLY A 37 -16.58 -12.56 8.83
N MET A 38 -16.00 -13.45 8.01
CA MET A 38 -15.13 -14.53 8.49
C MET A 38 -13.77 -14.40 7.85
N LYS A 39 -12.72 -14.33 8.66
CA LYS A 39 -11.33 -14.42 8.22
C LYS A 39 -10.74 -15.78 8.61
N LEU A 40 -9.76 -16.25 7.84
CA LEU A 40 -9.20 -17.60 8.00
C LEU A 40 -10.30 -18.68 8.02
N LYS A 41 -11.25 -18.56 7.10
CA LYS A 41 -12.47 -19.41 7.04
C LYS A 41 -12.15 -20.89 7.12
N TYR A 42 -12.93 -21.59 7.92
CA TYR A 42 -12.87 -23.04 8.08
C TYR A 42 -11.52 -23.59 8.59
N THR A 43 -10.73 -22.75 9.21
CA THR A 43 -9.50 -23.16 9.89
C THR A 43 -9.67 -23.10 11.42
N PRO A 44 -8.81 -23.77 12.20
CA PRO A 44 -8.84 -23.65 13.67
C PRO A 44 -8.62 -22.23 14.19
N ASN A 45 -8.12 -21.34 13.35
CA ASN A 45 -7.84 -19.94 13.67
C ASN A 45 -8.89 -18.97 13.10
N GLN A 46 -10.03 -19.45 12.65
CA GLN A 46 -11.10 -18.60 12.14
C GLN A 46 -11.50 -17.56 13.17
N ILE A 47 -11.70 -16.34 12.69
CA ILE A 47 -12.25 -15.23 13.49
C ILE A 47 -13.45 -14.64 12.76
N ASN A 48 -14.46 -14.21 13.55
CA ASN A 48 -15.58 -13.42 13.04
C ASN A 48 -15.24 -11.94 13.18
N ILE A 49 -15.68 -11.14 12.23
CA ILE A 49 -15.41 -9.70 12.15
C ILE A 49 -16.69 -8.97 11.81
N LEU A 50 -16.88 -7.81 12.42
CA LEU A 50 -17.89 -6.84 12.00
C LEU A 50 -17.25 -5.91 10.96
N PHE A 51 -17.77 -5.93 9.74
CA PHE A 51 -17.38 -4.94 8.73
C PHE A 51 -18.01 -3.58 9.05
N ALA A 52 -17.31 -2.50 8.71
CA ALA A 52 -17.78 -1.14 8.99
C ALA A 52 -19.14 -0.83 8.32
N GLU A 53 -19.41 -1.49 7.19
CA GLU A 53 -20.65 -1.36 6.43
C GLU A 53 -21.77 -2.33 6.83
N GLU A 54 -21.55 -3.29 7.74
CA GLU A 54 -22.59 -4.23 8.19
C GLU A 54 -23.74 -3.53 8.91
N GLN A 55 -24.92 -4.16 8.87
CA GLN A 55 -26.16 -3.63 9.50
C GLN A 55 -26.00 -3.33 11.00
N ASP A 56 -25.23 -4.16 11.69
CA ASP A 56 -24.98 -4.02 13.13
C ASP A 56 -23.87 -3.01 13.46
N SER A 57 -23.23 -2.43 12.43
CA SER A 57 -22.21 -1.40 12.59
C SER A 57 -22.83 -0.03 12.86
N LEU A 58 -22.24 0.71 13.79
CA LEU A 58 -22.62 2.11 14.05
C LEU A 58 -22.39 3.04 12.85
N LEU A 59 -21.65 2.58 11.84
CA LEU A 59 -21.36 3.34 10.64
C LEU A 59 -22.25 2.96 9.46
N HIS A 60 -23.08 1.91 9.59
CA HIS A 60 -23.89 1.35 8.50
C HIS A 60 -24.60 2.42 7.67
N GLU A 61 -25.39 3.26 8.32
CA GLU A 61 -26.20 4.28 7.63
C GLU A 61 -25.37 5.27 6.80
N LYS A 62 -24.13 5.54 7.21
CA LYS A 62 -23.23 6.45 6.48
C LYS A 62 -22.77 5.87 5.13
N PHE A 63 -22.84 4.55 4.96
CA PHE A 63 -22.50 3.89 3.71
C PHE A 63 -23.60 3.98 2.65
N ASN A 64 -24.79 4.44 3.01
CA ASN A 64 -25.87 4.74 2.06
C ASN A 64 -25.59 6.02 1.25
N GLU A 65 -24.67 6.86 1.70
CA GLU A 65 -24.23 8.04 0.96
C GLU A 65 -23.41 7.64 -0.28
N LYS A 66 -23.47 8.47 -1.32
CA LYS A 66 -22.72 8.25 -2.56
C LYS A 66 -21.21 8.39 -2.30
N LEU A 67 -20.44 7.42 -2.76
CA LEU A 67 -18.99 7.52 -2.79
C LEU A 67 -18.52 8.74 -3.60
N ASP A 68 -17.84 9.67 -2.96
CA ASP A 68 -17.19 10.83 -3.59
C ASP A 68 -15.67 10.78 -3.41
N LEU A 69 -14.96 10.54 -4.50
CA LEU A 69 -13.51 10.55 -4.54
C LEU A 69 -12.93 11.79 -5.24
N LYS A 70 -13.79 12.75 -5.62
CA LYS A 70 -13.35 13.95 -6.36
C LYS A 70 -12.22 14.67 -5.60
N ARG A 71 -11.06 14.81 -6.26
CA ARG A 71 -9.84 15.44 -5.72
C ARG A 71 -9.25 14.78 -4.46
N LYS A 72 -9.74 13.61 -4.05
CA LYS A 72 -9.14 12.88 -2.92
C LYS A 72 -7.77 12.36 -3.31
N LEU A 73 -6.79 12.52 -2.40
CA LEU A 73 -5.42 12.02 -2.60
C LEU A 73 -5.37 10.53 -2.33
N ILE A 74 -5.01 9.74 -3.35
CA ILE A 74 -4.88 8.30 -3.22
C ILE A 74 -3.52 7.88 -3.77
N PHE A 75 -2.72 7.23 -2.95
CA PHE A 75 -1.42 6.68 -3.30
C PHE A 75 -1.51 5.16 -3.35
N ILE A 76 -1.04 4.54 -4.42
CA ILE A 76 -1.08 3.10 -4.59
C ILE A 76 0.34 2.57 -4.67
N GLY A 77 0.71 1.70 -3.73
CA GLY A 77 2.04 1.13 -3.63
C GLY A 77 2.04 -0.38 -3.81
N GLU A 78 2.81 -0.88 -4.79
CA GLU A 78 2.95 -2.31 -5.05
C GLU A 78 3.50 -3.08 -3.84
N LEU A 79 4.41 -2.48 -3.09
CA LEU A 79 5.10 -3.13 -1.98
C LEU A 79 4.71 -2.52 -0.63
N HIS A 80 4.53 -3.40 0.35
CA HIS A 80 4.27 -3.00 1.74
C HIS A 80 5.34 -2.05 2.31
N SER A 81 6.58 -2.18 1.86
CA SER A 81 7.69 -1.29 2.24
C SER A 81 7.52 0.16 1.75
N MET A 82 6.61 0.45 0.82
CA MET A 82 6.30 1.80 0.35
C MET A 82 5.45 2.59 1.35
N ILE A 83 4.76 1.94 2.28
CA ILE A 83 3.87 2.61 3.25
C ILE A 83 4.67 3.59 4.12
N VAL A 84 5.84 3.17 4.63
CA VAL A 84 6.64 4.01 5.54
C VAL A 84 7.10 5.29 4.88
N PRO A 85 7.80 5.26 3.73
CA PRO A 85 8.23 6.49 3.06
C PRO A 85 7.06 7.38 2.62
N LEU A 86 5.93 6.81 2.18
CA LEU A 86 4.74 7.59 1.82
C LEU A 86 4.17 8.34 3.03
N CYS A 87 3.88 7.64 4.14
CA CYS A 87 3.37 8.27 5.35
C CYS A 87 4.30 9.37 5.85
N ALA A 88 5.60 9.07 5.97
CA ALA A 88 6.60 10.02 6.43
C ALA A 88 6.64 11.28 5.55
N HIS A 89 6.62 11.11 4.23
CA HIS A 89 6.74 12.24 3.32
C HIS A 89 5.46 13.06 3.24
N ILE A 90 4.28 12.45 3.26
CA ILE A 90 3.00 13.16 3.33
C ILE A 90 2.93 14.00 4.62
N LYS A 91 3.24 13.41 5.78
CA LYS A 91 3.25 14.14 7.07
C LYS A 91 4.27 15.28 7.06
N PHE A 92 5.48 15.04 6.57
CA PHE A 92 6.53 16.07 6.48
C PHE A 92 6.11 17.25 5.59
N ARG A 93 5.64 16.96 4.37
CA ARG A 93 5.25 17.98 3.40
C ARG A 93 3.99 18.76 3.81
N SER A 94 3.15 18.18 4.63
CA SER A 94 1.94 18.80 5.16
C SER A 94 2.11 19.38 6.59
N GLU A 95 3.33 19.40 7.13
CA GLU A 95 3.59 19.83 8.51
C GLU A 95 2.70 19.08 9.53
N ASN A 96 2.51 17.79 9.33
CA ASN A 96 1.64 16.89 10.09
C ASN A 96 0.13 17.24 10.05
N LYS A 97 -0.30 18.14 9.17
CA LYS A 97 -1.71 18.57 9.10
C LYS A 97 -2.63 17.53 8.46
N LYS A 98 -2.10 16.70 7.54
CA LYS A 98 -2.91 15.72 6.81
C LYS A 98 -3.12 14.44 7.60
N LYS A 99 -4.38 13.98 7.66
CA LYS A 99 -4.76 12.66 8.18
C LYS A 99 -4.61 11.61 7.09
N ILE A 100 -4.02 10.46 7.44
CA ILE A 100 -3.68 9.40 6.49
C ILE A 100 -4.38 8.11 6.89
N ALA A 101 -5.12 7.52 5.95
CA ALA A 101 -5.59 6.13 6.03
C ALA A 101 -4.66 5.21 5.24
N CYS A 102 -4.41 4.01 5.76
CA CYS A 102 -3.78 2.93 5.01
C CYS A 102 -4.78 1.81 4.79
N ILE A 103 -5.03 1.44 3.54
CA ILE A 103 -5.91 0.34 3.15
C ILE A 103 -5.03 -0.85 2.77
N ILE A 104 -5.13 -1.93 3.55
CA ILE A 104 -4.39 -3.19 3.29
C ILE A 104 -5.27 -4.12 2.49
N THR A 105 -4.79 -4.49 1.30
CA THR A 105 -5.57 -5.27 0.35
C THR A 105 -5.53 -6.77 0.61
N ASP A 106 -6.42 -7.49 -0.07
CA ASP A 106 -6.73 -8.90 0.09
C ASP A 106 -5.52 -9.84 -0.04
N HIS A 107 -4.65 -9.60 -1.01
CA HIS A 107 -3.48 -10.46 -1.24
C HIS A 107 -2.46 -10.47 -0.10
N GLY A 108 -2.58 -9.55 0.83
CA GLY A 108 -1.78 -9.56 2.04
C GLY A 108 -2.15 -10.68 3.01
N ALA A 109 -3.43 -11.02 3.09
CA ALA A 109 -4.05 -12.08 3.94
C ALA A 109 -3.42 -12.27 5.33
N LEU A 110 -2.71 -11.26 5.85
CA LEU A 110 -2.01 -11.28 7.12
C LEU A 110 -2.70 -10.35 8.11
N PRO A 111 -2.66 -10.69 9.41
CA PRO A 111 -3.06 -9.75 10.43
C PRO A 111 -2.23 -8.48 10.34
N VAL A 112 -2.89 -7.33 10.31
CA VAL A 112 -2.23 -6.02 10.20
C VAL A 112 -1.22 -5.79 11.33
N TRP A 113 -1.52 -6.28 12.53
CA TRP A 113 -0.62 -6.16 13.69
C TRP A 113 0.71 -6.91 13.56
N PHE A 114 0.84 -7.85 12.60
CA PHE A 114 2.14 -8.44 12.28
C PHE A 114 3.07 -7.44 11.59
N SER A 115 2.53 -6.43 10.92
CA SER A 115 3.36 -5.46 10.24
C SER A 115 4.14 -4.58 11.23
N LYS A 116 5.46 -4.77 11.27
CA LYS A 116 6.37 -3.88 12.00
C LYS A 116 6.23 -2.42 11.52
N ASN A 117 6.06 -2.22 10.21
CA ASN A 117 5.94 -0.90 9.61
C ASN A 117 4.68 -0.17 10.08
N ILE A 118 3.53 -0.86 10.09
CA ILE A 118 2.27 -0.27 10.56
C ILE A 118 2.37 0.10 12.04
N ARG A 119 2.87 -0.81 12.89
CA ARG A 119 3.04 -0.52 14.32
C ARG A 119 3.95 0.68 14.55
N LEU A 120 5.07 0.76 13.84
CA LEU A 120 6.01 1.88 13.92
C LEU A 120 5.35 3.20 13.53
N LEU A 121 4.61 3.23 12.43
CA LEU A 121 3.93 4.44 11.96
C LEU A 121 2.82 4.88 12.92
N LYS A 122 2.03 3.96 13.45
CA LYS A 122 0.99 4.23 14.46
C LYS A 122 1.61 4.79 15.75
N SER A 123 2.69 4.17 16.26
CA SER A 123 3.35 4.62 17.48
C SER A 123 3.98 6.02 17.38
N LYS A 124 4.33 6.44 16.16
CA LYS A 124 4.88 7.77 15.87
C LYS A 124 3.81 8.81 15.45
N GLY A 125 2.54 8.44 15.40
CA GLY A 125 1.45 9.32 14.93
C GLY A 125 1.55 9.70 13.45
N LEU A 126 2.24 8.89 12.65
CA LEU A 126 2.42 9.13 11.22
C LEU A 126 1.36 8.44 10.35
N LEU A 127 0.56 7.58 10.94
CA LEU A 127 -0.56 6.89 10.32
C LEU A 127 -1.77 6.97 11.25
N ASP A 128 -2.85 7.54 10.77
CA ASP A 128 -4.03 7.84 11.61
C ASP A 128 -4.94 6.63 11.70
N THR A 129 -5.19 5.92 10.59
CA THR A 129 -6.04 4.72 10.59
C THR A 129 -5.57 3.67 9.60
N VAL A 130 -5.91 2.42 9.89
CA VAL A 130 -5.69 1.27 9.01
C VAL A 130 -7.01 0.57 8.75
N ILE A 131 -7.28 0.30 7.49
CA ILE A 131 -8.49 -0.42 7.04
C ILE A 131 -8.01 -1.69 6.34
N SER A 132 -8.51 -2.84 6.73
CA SER A 132 -8.24 -4.09 6.04
C SER A 132 -9.44 -4.55 5.22
N ILE A 133 -9.17 -5.15 4.06
CA ILE A 133 -10.21 -5.66 3.16
C ILE A 133 -9.97 -7.12 2.78
N GLY A 134 -11.02 -7.77 2.28
CA GLY A 134 -10.94 -9.15 1.77
C GLY A 134 -10.43 -10.13 2.84
N ASN A 135 -9.35 -10.84 2.57
CA ASN A 135 -8.75 -11.79 3.50
C ASN A 135 -7.73 -11.15 4.47
N ALA A 136 -7.25 -9.93 4.22
CA ALA A 136 -6.49 -9.17 5.21
C ALA A 136 -7.41 -8.78 6.38
N PHE A 137 -6.86 -8.71 7.61
CA PHE A 137 -7.62 -8.41 8.81
C PHE A 137 -6.78 -7.77 9.91
N GLY A 138 -7.47 -7.23 10.92
CA GLY A 138 -6.82 -6.64 12.10
C GLY A 138 -6.42 -5.18 11.92
N GLY A 139 -7.05 -4.46 10.97
CA GLY A 139 -7.02 -3.00 10.93
C GLY A 139 -7.81 -2.37 12.06
N ASP A 140 -7.78 -1.04 12.14
CA ASP A 140 -8.68 -0.29 13.04
C ASP A 140 -10.14 -0.44 12.59
N TYR A 141 -10.34 -0.68 11.29
CA TYR A 141 -11.61 -1.01 10.64
C TYR A 141 -11.43 -2.14 9.64
N GLU A 142 -12.51 -2.88 9.45
CA GLU A 142 -12.63 -3.91 8.42
C GLU A 142 -13.68 -3.48 7.40
N CYS A 143 -13.38 -3.65 6.12
CA CYS A 143 -14.35 -3.46 5.04
C CYS A 143 -14.37 -4.68 4.12
N VAL A 144 -15.50 -4.91 3.46
CA VAL A 144 -15.64 -6.07 2.55
C VAL A 144 -14.70 -5.96 1.37
N ASN A 145 -14.55 -4.74 0.81
CA ASN A 145 -13.79 -4.51 -0.42
C ASN A 145 -13.19 -3.10 -0.48
N ILE A 146 -12.46 -2.83 -1.55
CA ILE A 146 -11.79 -1.54 -1.77
C ILE A 146 -12.76 -0.36 -1.86
N TYR A 147 -13.96 -0.57 -2.38
CA TYR A 147 -14.91 0.52 -2.61
C TYR A 147 -15.45 1.06 -1.30
N THR A 148 -15.87 0.17 -0.40
CA THR A 148 -16.33 0.53 0.94
C THR A 148 -15.18 1.03 1.81
N ALA A 149 -13.97 0.49 1.66
CA ALA A 149 -12.79 1.01 2.36
C ALA A 149 -12.44 2.46 1.93
N LEU A 150 -12.53 2.77 0.64
CA LEU A 150 -12.35 4.14 0.15
C LEU A 150 -13.46 5.06 0.64
N GLN A 151 -14.72 4.61 0.65
CA GLN A 151 -15.83 5.38 1.19
C GLN A 151 -15.64 5.65 2.68
N LEU A 152 -15.25 4.64 3.45
CA LEU A 152 -14.92 4.81 4.87
C LEU A 152 -13.82 5.85 5.06
N ALA A 153 -12.71 5.70 4.37
CA ALA A 153 -11.56 6.60 4.52
C ALA A 153 -11.90 8.04 4.13
N THR A 154 -12.53 8.24 2.98
CA THR A 154 -12.70 9.57 2.40
C THR A 154 -13.95 10.30 2.82
N ASN A 155 -15.09 9.62 2.89
CA ASN A 155 -16.38 10.24 3.19
C ASN A 155 -16.70 10.21 4.69
N ILE A 156 -16.47 9.07 5.34
CA ILE A 156 -16.92 8.84 6.71
C ILE A 156 -15.89 9.32 7.73
N LEU A 157 -14.63 8.94 7.55
CA LEU A 157 -13.53 9.32 8.46
C LEU A 157 -12.82 10.63 8.05
N ASN A 158 -13.16 11.18 6.87
CA ASN A 158 -12.61 12.43 6.35
C ASN A 158 -11.06 12.45 6.37
N MET A 159 -10.46 11.37 5.87
CA MET A 159 -9.00 11.32 5.70
C MET A 159 -8.57 12.18 4.51
N ASP A 160 -7.45 12.88 4.66
CA ASP A 160 -6.88 13.74 3.61
C ASP A 160 -6.17 12.97 2.53
N ALA A 161 -5.58 11.84 2.90
CA ALA A 161 -4.88 10.95 1.98
C ALA A 161 -5.15 9.48 2.32
N SER A 162 -5.28 8.65 1.30
CA SER A 162 -5.37 7.20 1.43
C SER A 162 -4.17 6.54 0.76
N ILE A 163 -3.57 5.57 1.42
CA ILE A 163 -2.51 4.73 0.85
C ILE A 163 -3.08 3.33 0.69
N ILE A 164 -3.15 2.83 -0.54
CA ILE A 164 -3.55 1.46 -0.85
C ILE A 164 -2.29 0.64 -1.04
N SER A 165 -2.13 -0.42 -0.29
CA SER A 165 -0.99 -1.31 -0.42
C SER A 165 -1.33 -2.72 0.00
N MET A 166 -0.60 -3.66 -0.55
CA MET A 166 -0.69 -5.05 -0.11
C MET A 166 -0.02 -5.23 1.25
N GLY A 167 -0.36 -6.31 1.93
CA GLY A 167 0.45 -6.82 3.03
C GLY A 167 1.84 -7.29 2.55
N PRO A 168 2.74 -7.68 3.48
CA PRO A 168 4.07 -8.20 3.11
C PRO A 168 3.97 -9.44 2.22
N GLY A 169 4.83 -9.53 1.19
CA GLY A 169 4.99 -10.74 0.39
C GLY A 169 4.25 -10.75 -0.94
N ILE A 170 4.64 -9.87 -1.88
CA ILE A 170 4.18 -9.97 -3.26
C ILE A 170 4.73 -11.25 -3.92
N MET A 171 3.83 -12.04 -4.50
CA MET A 171 4.19 -13.20 -5.34
C MET A 171 4.32 -12.76 -6.79
N GLY A 172 5.32 -13.25 -7.50
CA GLY A 172 5.48 -13.04 -8.93
C GLY A 172 6.14 -14.24 -9.60
N THR A 173 5.52 -14.74 -10.66
CA THR A 173 5.97 -15.93 -11.41
C THR A 173 6.87 -15.61 -12.60
N GLY A 174 7.06 -14.32 -12.90
CA GLY A 174 7.80 -13.87 -14.09
C GLY A 174 6.97 -13.79 -15.37
N THR A 175 5.70 -14.20 -15.33
CA THR A 175 4.76 -14.04 -16.44
C THR A 175 4.05 -12.69 -16.37
N SER A 176 3.40 -12.28 -17.47
CA SER A 176 2.77 -10.96 -17.57
C SER A 176 1.67 -10.73 -16.55
N PHE A 177 0.86 -11.74 -16.23
CA PHE A 177 -0.27 -11.63 -15.31
C PHE A 177 -0.09 -12.40 -14.01
N GLY A 178 0.95 -13.22 -13.88
CA GLY A 178 1.16 -14.09 -12.74
C GLY A 178 1.84 -13.40 -11.56
N PHE A 179 1.26 -12.32 -11.05
CA PHE A 179 1.73 -11.67 -9.82
C PHE A 179 0.55 -11.12 -9.00
N SER A 180 0.69 -11.12 -7.68
CA SER A 180 -0.41 -10.82 -6.76
C SER A 180 -0.81 -9.35 -6.67
N GLY A 181 0.01 -8.43 -7.17
CA GLY A 181 -0.29 -6.99 -7.18
C GLY A 181 -1.14 -6.50 -8.35
N LEU A 182 -1.63 -7.39 -9.19
CA LEU A 182 -2.34 -7.05 -10.43
C LEU A 182 -3.61 -6.23 -10.16
N GLU A 183 -4.31 -6.52 -9.08
CA GLU A 183 -5.53 -5.82 -8.64
C GLU A 183 -5.34 -4.30 -8.46
N LEU A 184 -4.13 -3.87 -8.11
CA LEU A 184 -3.82 -2.46 -7.87
C LEU A 184 -4.01 -1.59 -9.13
N GLY A 185 -3.86 -2.18 -10.31
CA GLY A 185 -4.15 -1.51 -11.58
C GLY A 185 -5.64 -1.21 -11.74
N PHE A 186 -6.51 -2.16 -11.38
CA PHE A 186 -7.96 -1.94 -11.37
C PHE A 186 -8.37 -0.88 -10.37
N TYR A 187 -7.75 -0.86 -9.18
CA TYR A 187 -8.03 0.16 -8.17
C TYR A 187 -7.61 1.55 -8.64
N LEU A 188 -6.47 1.66 -9.32
CA LEU A 188 -6.01 2.92 -9.90
C LEU A 188 -7.00 3.44 -10.95
N ASP A 189 -7.40 2.58 -11.90
CA ASP A 189 -8.34 2.95 -12.96
C ASP A 189 -9.73 3.32 -12.40
N PHE A 190 -10.20 2.58 -11.39
CA PHE A 190 -11.43 2.92 -10.67
C PHE A 190 -11.34 4.29 -10.00
N CYS A 191 -10.27 4.58 -9.26
CA CYS A 191 -10.10 5.88 -8.60
C CYS A 191 -10.14 7.04 -9.62
N HIS A 192 -9.47 6.88 -10.76
CA HIS A 192 -9.53 7.86 -11.84
C HIS A 192 -10.93 7.99 -12.45
N SER A 193 -11.71 6.90 -12.53
CA SER A 193 -13.10 6.94 -12.99
C SER A 193 -14.02 7.78 -12.10
N LYS A 194 -13.61 7.98 -10.85
CA LYS A 194 -14.30 8.80 -9.84
C LYS A 194 -13.64 10.17 -9.63
N SER A 195 -12.77 10.58 -10.54
CA SER A 195 -12.05 11.86 -10.50
C SER A 195 -11.18 12.06 -9.25
N ALA A 196 -10.71 10.96 -8.67
CA ALA A 196 -9.70 11.02 -7.61
C ALA A 196 -8.34 11.48 -8.16
N GLN A 197 -7.56 12.11 -7.32
CA GLN A 197 -6.15 12.33 -7.59
C GLN A 197 -5.36 11.09 -7.12
N ALA A 198 -5.46 10.01 -7.90
CA ALA A 198 -4.83 8.74 -7.61
C ALA A 198 -3.50 8.61 -8.37
N LEU A 199 -2.46 8.20 -7.67
CA LEU A 199 -1.12 8.04 -8.23
C LEU A 199 -0.53 6.68 -7.79
N PHE A 200 0.05 5.99 -8.76
CA PHE A 200 0.80 4.77 -8.49
C PHE A 200 2.27 5.08 -8.23
N VAL A 201 2.83 4.48 -7.20
CA VAL A 201 4.25 4.62 -6.86
C VAL A 201 5.04 3.58 -7.65
N PRO A 202 5.84 3.98 -8.65
CA PRO A 202 6.62 3.02 -9.42
C PRO A 202 7.70 2.38 -8.57
N ARG A 203 7.83 1.05 -8.64
CA ARG A 203 8.95 0.34 -8.07
C ARG A 203 10.15 0.50 -8.98
N ILE A 204 11.11 1.32 -8.58
CA ILE A 204 12.36 1.56 -9.31
C ILE A 204 13.52 1.09 -8.44
N SER A 205 14.39 0.25 -9.01
CA SER A 205 15.59 -0.27 -8.33
C SER A 205 16.69 -0.53 -9.33
N PHE A 206 17.92 -0.12 -9.00
CA PHE A 206 19.12 -0.45 -9.75
C PHE A 206 20.05 -1.41 -8.97
N LYS A 207 19.52 -2.00 -7.91
CA LYS A 207 20.18 -2.98 -7.04
C LYS A 207 19.50 -4.34 -7.01
N ASP A 208 18.36 -4.50 -7.67
CA ASP A 208 17.70 -5.81 -7.76
C ASP A 208 18.48 -6.69 -8.75
N VAL A 209 18.87 -7.87 -8.28
CA VAL A 209 19.65 -8.84 -9.07
C VAL A 209 18.83 -9.49 -10.18
N ARG A 210 17.50 -9.42 -10.08
CA ARG A 210 16.57 -9.95 -11.08
C ARG A 210 16.36 -8.92 -12.18
N SER A 211 16.75 -9.25 -13.40
CA SER A 211 16.68 -8.34 -14.57
C SER A 211 15.27 -7.73 -14.76
N ARG A 212 14.21 -8.50 -14.47
CA ARG A 212 12.82 -8.04 -14.58
C ARG A 212 12.43 -6.94 -13.58
N HIS A 213 13.25 -6.69 -12.56
CA HIS A 213 13.05 -5.63 -11.57
C HIS A 213 14.18 -4.59 -11.57
N TYR A 214 15.12 -4.69 -12.50
CA TYR A 214 16.18 -3.70 -12.69
C TYR A 214 15.63 -2.51 -13.51
N GLY A 215 15.79 -1.31 -13.01
CA GLY A 215 15.11 -0.12 -13.50
C GLY A 215 13.69 -0.07 -12.95
N ILE A 216 12.67 0.11 -13.78
CA ILE A 216 11.27 0.02 -13.39
C ILE A 216 10.79 -1.44 -13.47
N SER A 217 10.04 -1.87 -12.43
CA SER A 217 9.58 -3.26 -12.31
C SER A 217 8.67 -3.68 -13.47
N HIS A 218 8.84 -4.92 -13.96
CA HIS A 218 7.94 -5.48 -14.98
C HIS A 218 6.47 -5.59 -14.48
N HIS A 219 6.24 -5.70 -13.17
CA HIS A 219 4.89 -5.65 -12.62
C HIS A 219 4.21 -4.32 -12.93
N PHE A 220 4.91 -3.21 -12.71
CA PHE A 220 4.43 -1.88 -13.07
C PHE A 220 4.14 -1.79 -14.57
N ILE A 221 5.08 -2.22 -15.40
CA ILE A 221 4.95 -2.16 -16.86
C ILE A 221 3.73 -2.97 -17.32
N ASN A 222 3.60 -4.22 -16.88
CA ASN A 222 2.50 -5.08 -17.29
C ASN A 222 1.15 -4.53 -16.86
N MET A 223 1.06 -4.04 -15.62
CA MET A 223 -0.17 -3.46 -15.08
C MET A 223 -0.59 -2.21 -15.84
N PHE A 224 0.34 -1.29 -16.11
CA PHE A 224 0.02 -0.05 -16.85
C PHE A 224 -0.29 -0.31 -18.32
N LYS A 225 0.35 -1.30 -18.93
CA LYS A 225 0.09 -1.69 -20.31
C LYS A 225 -1.28 -2.35 -20.48
N GLU A 226 -1.63 -3.27 -19.58
CA GLU A 226 -2.74 -4.19 -19.80
C GLU A 226 -4.02 -3.79 -19.03
N LEU A 227 -3.91 -3.16 -17.87
CA LEU A 227 -5.04 -2.97 -16.94
C LEU A 227 -5.43 -1.51 -16.71
N VAL A 228 -4.49 -0.58 -16.73
CA VAL A 228 -4.80 0.83 -16.53
C VAL A 228 -5.30 1.42 -17.85
N ILE A 229 -6.62 1.52 -18.01
CA ILE A 229 -7.26 1.92 -19.26
C ILE A 229 -7.19 3.42 -19.47
N ARG A 230 -7.36 4.22 -18.42
CA ARG A 230 -7.35 5.69 -18.51
C ARG A 230 -5.92 6.23 -18.54
N PRO A 231 -5.70 7.38 -19.24
CA PRO A 231 -4.44 8.10 -19.12
C PRO A 231 -4.19 8.53 -17.66
N VAL A 232 -3.10 8.03 -17.08
CA VAL A 232 -2.69 8.32 -15.70
C VAL A 232 -1.26 8.83 -15.73
N PRO A 233 -0.91 9.93 -15.02
CA PRO A 233 0.45 10.40 -14.98
C PRO A 233 1.37 9.40 -14.26
N ILE A 234 2.48 9.07 -14.92
CA ILE A 234 3.57 8.30 -14.33
C ILE A 234 4.58 9.29 -13.77
N VAL A 235 4.72 9.30 -12.45
CA VAL A 235 5.66 10.22 -11.78
C VAL A 235 6.97 9.52 -11.50
N LEU A 236 8.04 9.99 -12.11
CA LEU A 236 9.39 9.47 -11.92
C LEU A 236 10.21 10.40 -11.03
N PRO A 237 11.11 9.85 -10.20
CA PRO A 237 12.08 10.68 -9.49
C PRO A 237 13.14 11.21 -10.46
N TYR A 238 13.71 12.36 -10.13
CA TYR A 238 14.91 12.81 -10.83
C TYR A 238 16.10 11.90 -10.45
N MET A 239 16.69 11.29 -11.45
CA MET A 239 17.86 10.39 -11.35
C MET A 239 19.00 10.90 -12.23
N ASP A 240 20.17 10.28 -12.15
CA ASP A 240 21.24 10.56 -13.11
C ASP A 240 20.80 10.22 -14.54
N SER A 241 21.49 10.80 -15.53
CA SER A 241 21.11 10.70 -16.94
C SER A 241 21.05 9.26 -17.46
N LYS A 242 21.93 8.37 -16.99
CA LYS A 242 21.97 6.96 -17.41
C LYS A 242 20.74 6.20 -16.88
N LYS A 243 20.41 6.39 -15.61
CA LYS A 243 19.23 5.76 -14.97
C LYS A 243 17.92 6.30 -15.54
N ASN A 244 17.82 7.61 -15.74
CA ASN A 244 16.65 8.22 -16.40
C ASN A 244 16.47 7.67 -17.82
N TYR A 245 17.53 7.62 -18.60
CA TYR A 245 17.48 7.05 -19.96
C TYR A 245 17.02 5.60 -19.94
N TYR A 246 17.55 4.78 -19.01
CA TYR A 246 17.19 3.38 -18.90
C TYR A 246 15.70 3.18 -18.61
N VAL A 247 15.14 3.87 -17.60
CA VAL A 247 13.72 3.78 -17.24
C VAL A 247 12.82 4.30 -18.36
N LEU A 248 13.18 5.44 -18.98
CA LEU A 248 12.41 5.98 -20.11
C LEU A 248 12.46 5.06 -21.33
N LYS A 249 13.58 4.37 -21.56
CA LYS A 249 13.68 3.34 -22.60
C LYS A 249 12.72 2.18 -22.33
N GLN A 250 12.71 1.64 -21.11
CA GLN A 250 11.77 0.56 -20.73
C GLN A 250 10.30 0.98 -20.96
N LEU A 251 9.92 2.19 -20.54
CA LEU A 251 8.56 2.70 -20.72
C LEU A 251 8.21 2.94 -22.20
N ARG A 252 9.16 3.38 -23.01
CA ARG A 252 8.96 3.57 -24.45
C ARG A 252 8.78 2.23 -25.18
N GLU A 253 9.67 1.28 -24.92
CA GLU A 253 9.64 -0.05 -25.55
C GLU A 253 8.39 -0.84 -25.18
N SER A 254 7.82 -0.60 -24.00
CA SER A 254 6.55 -1.19 -23.57
C SER A 254 5.30 -0.56 -24.21
N GLY A 255 5.44 0.58 -24.89
CA GLY A 255 4.32 1.32 -25.47
C GLY A 255 3.53 2.19 -24.48
N ILE A 256 3.90 2.21 -23.20
CA ILE A 256 3.16 2.92 -22.13
C ILE A 256 3.12 4.43 -22.37
N LEU A 257 4.19 4.99 -22.94
CA LEU A 257 4.31 6.45 -23.15
C LEU A 257 3.30 7.02 -24.16
N SER A 258 2.73 6.21 -25.03
CA SER A 258 1.67 6.65 -25.95
C SER A 258 0.37 7.02 -25.24
N LYS A 259 0.16 6.49 -24.03
CA LYS A 259 -1.08 6.62 -23.26
C LYS A 259 -0.93 7.40 -21.97
N HIS A 260 0.21 7.24 -21.28
CA HIS A 260 0.43 7.75 -19.93
C HIS A 260 1.47 8.88 -19.95
N PRO A 261 1.10 10.12 -19.57
CA PRO A 261 2.05 11.24 -19.52
C PRO A 261 3.08 11.04 -18.41
N ILE A 262 4.32 11.48 -18.66
CA ILE A 262 5.41 11.44 -17.68
C ILE A 262 5.50 12.78 -16.97
N ALA A 263 5.68 12.73 -15.64
CA ALA A 263 6.09 13.86 -14.82
C ALA A 263 7.36 13.49 -14.05
N ILE A 264 8.32 14.40 -14.00
CA ILE A 264 9.55 14.21 -13.23
C ILE A 264 9.55 15.15 -12.03
N ARG A 265 9.87 14.63 -10.86
CA ARG A 265 10.00 15.39 -9.61
C ARG A 265 11.28 14.99 -8.88
N ASN A 266 11.77 15.88 -8.00
CA ASN A 266 13.04 15.65 -7.31
C ASN A 266 13.02 14.36 -6.46
N GLY A 267 12.01 14.19 -5.62
CA GLY A 267 11.86 13.03 -4.74
C GLY A 267 12.90 12.88 -3.63
N ARG A 268 14.08 13.51 -3.73
CA ARG A 268 15.17 13.39 -2.74
C ARG A 268 14.84 14.01 -1.38
N THR A 269 13.88 14.90 -1.34
CA THR A 269 13.37 15.51 -0.08
C THR A 269 12.82 14.48 0.90
N ILE A 270 12.55 13.27 0.43
CA ILE A 270 12.16 12.14 1.30
C ILE A 270 13.22 11.79 2.34
N ILE A 271 14.51 12.03 2.05
CA ILE A 271 15.61 11.85 3.03
C ILE A 271 15.33 12.71 4.27
N CYS A 272 14.99 13.98 4.07
CA CYS A 272 14.67 14.90 5.17
C CYS A 272 13.47 14.38 5.99
N SER A 273 12.48 13.81 5.34
CA SER A 273 11.29 13.25 6.01
C SER A 273 11.65 12.04 6.87
N LEU A 274 12.42 11.11 6.32
CA LEU A 274 12.86 9.92 7.05
C LEU A 274 13.74 10.29 8.24
N THR A 275 14.70 11.20 8.05
CA THR A 275 15.58 11.71 9.12
C THR A 275 14.76 12.43 10.20
N ARG A 276 13.81 13.29 9.82
CA ARG A 276 12.96 14.05 10.75
C ARG A 276 12.22 13.15 11.72
N TYR A 277 11.73 12.00 11.23
CA TYR A 277 10.95 11.07 12.05
C TYR A 277 11.77 9.89 12.60
N GLY A 278 13.08 9.87 12.37
CA GLY A 278 13.96 8.77 12.81
C GLY A 278 13.53 7.42 12.24
N LEU A 279 13.34 7.37 10.91
CA LEU A 279 12.86 6.18 10.20
C LEU A 279 13.94 5.64 9.27
N ASN A 280 14.20 4.33 9.35
CA ASN A 280 15.14 3.63 8.48
C ASN A 280 14.42 2.46 7.77
N PRO A 281 13.48 2.75 6.85
CA PRO A 281 12.77 1.70 6.13
C PRO A 281 13.71 0.96 5.18
N THR A 282 13.41 -0.32 4.97
CA THR A 282 14.13 -1.14 3.98
C THR A 282 13.15 -1.77 2.99
N THR A 283 13.62 -2.01 1.78
CA THR A 283 12.94 -2.82 0.77
C THR A 283 13.83 -3.96 0.35
N MET A 284 13.37 -5.19 0.45
CA MET A 284 14.19 -6.38 0.18
C MET A 284 15.55 -6.38 0.92
N GLY A 285 15.57 -5.87 2.15
CA GLY A 285 16.76 -5.73 2.98
C GLY A 285 17.67 -4.52 2.66
N ARG A 286 17.34 -3.70 1.65
CA ARG A 286 18.13 -2.53 1.24
C ARG A 286 17.52 -1.25 1.78
N GLY A 287 18.34 -0.40 2.37
CA GLY A 287 18.00 0.94 2.84
C GLY A 287 18.08 2.00 1.75
N ILE A 288 17.88 3.27 2.16
CA ILE A 288 17.93 4.40 1.23
C ILE A 288 19.33 4.64 0.64
N ASP A 289 20.39 4.30 1.37
CA ASP A 289 21.76 4.43 0.91
C ASP A 289 22.12 3.34 -0.14
N ASP A 290 21.47 2.18 -0.05
CA ASP A 290 21.69 1.06 -0.96
C ASP A 290 20.90 1.18 -2.26
N ASP A 291 19.63 1.60 -2.18
CA ASP A 291 18.65 1.58 -3.28
C ASP A 291 17.79 2.86 -3.26
N PRO A 292 18.42 4.04 -3.42
CA PRO A 292 17.76 5.33 -3.21
C PRO A 292 16.59 5.60 -4.16
N GLU A 293 16.63 5.09 -5.39
CA GLU A 293 15.60 5.34 -6.39
C GLU A 293 14.23 4.80 -5.98
N PHE A 294 14.21 3.71 -5.21
CA PHE A 294 12.99 3.17 -4.64
C PHE A 294 12.29 4.18 -3.72
N PHE A 295 13.06 4.83 -2.87
CA PHE A 295 12.53 5.83 -1.93
C PHE A 295 12.24 7.17 -2.63
N TYR A 296 13.11 7.59 -3.55
CA TYR A 296 12.90 8.81 -4.33
C TYR A 296 11.62 8.74 -5.17
N ALA A 297 11.24 7.56 -5.66
CA ALA A 297 9.97 7.37 -6.37
C ALA A 297 8.77 7.72 -5.47
N ALA A 298 8.77 7.26 -4.22
CA ALA A 298 7.72 7.61 -3.26
C ALA A 298 7.70 9.13 -2.97
N GLY A 299 8.87 9.74 -2.77
CA GLY A 299 9.01 11.18 -2.58
C GLY A 299 8.48 11.98 -3.77
N ALA A 300 8.86 11.60 -4.97
CA ALA A 300 8.46 12.26 -6.21
C ALA A 300 6.94 12.24 -6.42
N VAL A 301 6.30 11.10 -6.13
CA VAL A 301 4.85 10.93 -6.26
C VAL A 301 4.10 11.82 -5.27
N VAL A 302 4.54 11.87 -4.01
CA VAL A 302 3.93 12.75 -3.00
C VAL A 302 4.13 14.23 -3.35
N ASP A 303 5.34 14.63 -3.76
CA ASP A 303 5.62 16.02 -4.18
C ASP A 303 4.73 16.42 -5.35
N TYR A 304 4.56 15.56 -6.34
CA TYR A 304 3.68 15.81 -7.47
C TYR A 304 2.23 16.01 -7.03
N ALA A 305 1.72 15.11 -6.19
CA ALA A 305 0.33 15.16 -5.71
C ALA A 305 0.03 16.46 -4.94
N LEU A 306 0.90 16.84 -4.03
CA LEU A 306 0.67 18.02 -3.18
C LEU A 306 0.79 19.34 -3.95
N MET A 307 1.65 19.42 -4.97
CA MET A 307 1.74 20.61 -5.85
C MET A 307 0.49 20.82 -6.72
N GLN A 308 -0.21 19.74 -7.11
CA GLN A 308 -1.45 19.86 -7.88
C GLN A 308 -2.62 20.37 -7.04
N ASN A 309 -2.60 20.14 -5.72
CA ASN A 309 -3.66 20.61 -4.81
C ASN A 309 -3.46 22.07 -4.33
N SER A 310 -2.32 22.67 -4.65
CA SER A 310 -2.03 24.08 -4.31
C SER A 310 -2.45 25.04 -5.40
N LYS A 311 -3.00 24.53 -6.52
CA LYS A 311 -3.61 25.28 -7.61
C LYS A 311 -5.13 25.10 -7.57
#